data_0762fc9479596a18bccf6820053f06f6
#
_entry.id   0762fc9479596a18bccf6820053f06f6
#
_cell.length_a   1.000
_cell.length_b   1.000
_cell.length_c   1.000
_cell.angle_alpha   90.00
_cell.angle_beta   90.00
_cell.angle_gamma   90.00
#
_symmetry.space_group_name_H-M   'P 1'
#
loop_
_entity.id
_entity.type
_entity.pdbx_description
1 polymer ?
#
loop_
_entity_poly.entity_id
_entity_poly.type
_entity_poly.pdbx_seq_one_letter_code
_entity_poly.pdbx_strand_id
1 'polypeptide(L)'
;MKYNNLDDIFYLEDLFIVWQAEQAKEKEYKNDKVDIRSFSRDGFVDEKMWASSFLNGKRVLYIAREANATGQRLVDDGRFYLKDEESSRKKKIFQRIIAIQNIIKARLDGNIKNEYTYSDFNEIKKQIAFMNINKRGGSSSTDFKQLNKYAEKYKEFIKREIEIINPDYIICCGSYWQIIDHVYDYF
;
A
#
# COMPACT_ATOMS: atom_id res chain seq x y z
N MET A 1 -16.10 18.83 8.13
CA MET A 1 -15.23 18.14 7.14
C MET A 1 -15.47 18.77 5.78
N LYS A 2 -14.46 18.80 4.91
CA LYS A 2 -14.53 19.38 3.55
C LYS A 2 -15.38 18.51 2.60
N TYR A 3 -15.54 17.24 2.89
CA TYR A 3 -16.24 16.25 2.07
C TYR A 3 -17.39 15.60 2.82
N ASN A 4 -18.53 15.46 2.15
CA ASN A 4 -19.72 14.81 2.70
C ASN A 4 -19.81 13.33 2.32
N ASN A 5 -19.12 12.92 1.25
CA ASN A 5 -19.04 11.55 0.77
C ASN A 5 -17.59 11.23 0.38
N LEU A 6 -17.17 9.97 0.53
CA LEU A 6 -15.85 9.50 0.09
C LEU A 6 -15.71 9.57 -1.43
N ASP A 7 -16.79 9.42 -2.18
CA ASP A 7 -16.81 9.49 -3.64
C ASP A 7 -16.41 10.86 -4.18
N ASP A 8 -16.55 11.92 -3.36
CA ASP A 8 -16.12 13.28 -3.72
C ASP A 8 -14.60 13.52 -3.56
N ILE A 9 -13.86 12.51 -3.06
CA ILE A 9 -12.42 12.61 -2.81
C ILE A 9 -11.66 11.99 -3.98
N PHE A 10 -10.93 12.80 -4.72
CA PHE A 10 -10.19 12.39 -5.93
C PHE A 10 -8.68 12.26 -5.72
N TYR A 11 -8.15 12.69 -4.58
CA TYR A 11 -6.72 12.67 -4.27
C TYR A 11 -6.43 11.85 -3.03
N LEU A 12 -5.35 11.05 -3.07
CA LEU A 12 -4.95 10.22 -1.94
C LEU A 12 -4.68 11.01 -0.68
N GLU A 13 -4.06 12.18 -0.79
CA GLU A 13 -3.75 13.01 0.39
C GLU A 13 -5.01 13.51 1.09
N ASP A 14 -6.05 13.90 0.34
CA ASP A 14 -7.35 14.28 0.91
C ASP A 14 -8.03 13.07 1.58
N LEU A 15 -7.98 11.89 0.96
CA LEU A 15 -8.48 10.65 1.53
C LEU A 15 -7.80 10.31 2.86
N PHE A 16 -6.47 10.41 2.91
CA PHE A 16 -5.70 10.12 4.12
C PHE A 16 -6.00 11.10 5.26
N ILE A 17 -6.24 12.37 4.97
CA ILE A 17 -6.67 13.35 5.98
C ILE A 17 -8.00 12.93 6.62
N VAL A 18 -8.99 12.56 5.79
CA VAL A 18 -10.31 12.15 6.27
C VAL A 18 -10.24 10.82 7.01
N TRP A 19 -9.50 9.85 6.47
CA TRP A 19 -9.33 8.54 7.10
C TRP A 19 -8.60 8.63 8.44
N GLN A 20 -7.53 9.40 8.51
CA GLN A 20 -6.79 9.62 9.76
C GLN A 20 -7.67 10.28 10.83
N ALA A 21 -8.50 11.25 10.44
CA ALA A 21 -9.46 11.89 11.35
C ALA A 21 -10.53 10.91 11.83
N GLU A 22 -11.01 10.00 10.97
CA GLU A 22 -11.96 8.95 11.38
C GLU A 22 -11.30 7.95 12.33
N GLN A 23 -10.08 7.50 12.01
CA GLN A 23 -9.31 6.61 12.85
C GLN A 23 -9.04 7.21 14.24
N ALA A 24 -8.81 8.51 14.34
CA ALA A 24 -8.55 9.21 15.60
C ALA A 24 -9.76 9.23 16.55
N LYS A 25 -10.96 8.96 16.06
CA LYS A 25 -12.18 8.86 16.90
C LYS A 25 -12.26 7.54 17.69
N GLU A 26 -11.45 6.55 17.35
CA GLU A 26 -11.44 5.28 18.09
C GLU A 26 -10.85 5.45 19.48
N LYS A 27 -11.67 5.10 20.49
CA LYS A 27 -11.27 5.17 21.91
C LYS A 27 -10.74 3.84 22.45
N GLU A 28 -11.05 2.73 21.76
CA GLU A 28 -10.86 1.36 22.29
C GLU A 28 -9.75 0.55 21.62
N TYR A 29 -8.92 1.19 20.79
CA TYR A 29 -7.80 0.47 20.20
C TYR A 29 -6.77 0.12 21.26
N LYS A 30 -6.70 -1.16 21.61
CA LYS A 30 -5.75 -1.70 22.56
C LYS A 30 -4.67 -2.47 21.83
N ASN A 31 -3.55 -1.84 21.59
CA ASN A 31 -2.33 -2.52 21.20
C ASN A 31 -1.15 -1.81 21.87
N ASP A 32 -0.61 -2.40 22.93
CA ASP A 32 0.47 -1.83 23.71
C ASP A 32 1.77 -1.63 22.90
N LYS A 33 1.84 -2.22 21.71
CA LYS A 33 3.03 -2.17 20.85
C LYS A 33 2.95 -1.12 19.75
N VAL A 34 1.76 -0.58 19.46
CA VAL A 34 1.54 0.35 18.35
C VAL A 34 0.76 1.57 18.83
N ASP A 35 1.27 2.78 18.54
CA ASP A 35 0.57 4.02 18.88
C ASP A 35 -0.74 4.13 18.06
N ILE A 36 -1.86 4.34 18.77
CA ILE A 36 -3.19 4.51 18.16
C ILE A 36 -3.23 5.67 17.14
N ARG A 37 -2.36 6.66 17.31
CA ARG A 37 -2.26 7.83 16.43
C ARG A 37 -1.41 7.59 15.21
N SER A 38 -0.80 6.39 15.09
CA SER A 38 -0.03 6.03 13.91
C SER A 38 -0.94 5.98 12.69
N PHE A 39 -0.46 6.56 11.59
CA PHE A 39 -1.08 6.47 10.29
C PHE A 39 -0.01 6.51 9.20
N SER A 40 0.11 5.44 8.44
CA SER A 40 1.05 5.34 7.33
C SER A 40 0.36 5.74 6.03
N ARG A 41 0.82 6.82 5.43
CA ARG A 41 0.43 7.19 4.06
C ARG A 41 1.19 6.33 3.08
N ASP A 42 0.53 5.93 2.00
CA ASP A 42 1.12 5.10 0.95
C ASP A 42 0.48 5.41 -0.41
N GLY A 43 0.48 4.49 -1.36
CA GLY A 43 -0.05 4.70 -2.71
C GLY A 43 1.04 4.78 -3.78
N PHE A 44 1.03 5.81 -4.62
CA PHE A 44 2.02 5.96 -5.71
C PHE A 44 3.43 6.17 -5.16
N VAL A 45 4.40 5.42 -5.64
CA VAL A 45 5.82 5.72 -5.36
C VAL A 45 6.25 6.98 -6.11
N ASP A 46 5.86 7.08 -7.38
CA ASP A 46 6.01 8.28 -8.20
C ASP A 46 4.75 8.44 -9.05
N GLU A 47 3.95 9.46 -8.77
CA GLU A 47 2.66 9.67 -9.43
C GLU A 47 2.80 9.95 -10.93
N LYS A 48 3.85 10.68 -11.35
CA LYS A 48 4.09 10.99 -12.76
C LYS A 48 4.45 9.73 -13.53
N MET A 49 5.28 8.88 -12.94
CA MET A 49 5.67 7.61 -13.52
C MET A 49 4.51 6.63 -13.56
N TRP A 50 3.65 6.63 -12.55
CA TRP A 50 2.41 5.86 -12.54
C TRP A 50 1.47 6.27 -13.66
N ALA A 51 1.26 7.57 -13.86
CA ALA A 51 0.40 8.12 -14.89
C ALA A 51 0.89 7.82 -16.32
N SER A 52 2.20 7.70 -16.53
CA SER A 52 2.79 7.41 -17.84
C SER A 52 2.67 5.95 -18.29
N SER A 53 2.07 5.09 -17.48
CA SER A 53 1.75 3.67 -17.76
C SER A 53 2.89 2.85 -18.37
N PHE A 54 3.73 2.35 -17.50
CA PHE A 54 5.00 1.75 -17.85
C PHE A 54 4.99 0.33 -18.40
N LEU A 55 4.05 -0.48 -18.08
CA LEU A 55 4.02 -1.88 -18.51
C LEU A 55 3.07 -2.04 -19.71
N ASN A 56 3.43 -1.49 -20.88
CA ASN A 56 2.52 -1.46 -22.02
C ASN A 56 1.11 -0.97 -21.64
N GLY A 57 1.05 0.05 -20.78
CA GLY A 57 -0.19 0.58 -20.26
C GLY A 57 -0.74 -0.15 -19.02
N LYS A 58 0.01 -1.05 -18.38
CA LYS A 58 -0.47 -1.81 -17.22
C LYS A 58 0.10 -1.32 -15.90
N ARG A 59 -0.79 -1.00 -14.97
CA ARG A 59 -0.50 -0.46 -13.65
C ARG A 59 -0.72 -1.53 -12.60
N VAL A 60 0.29 -1.77 -11.75
CA VAL A 60 0.26 -2.83 -10.75
C VAL A 60 0.29 -2.24 -9.35
N LEU A 61 -0.78 -2.49 -8.57
CA LEU A 61 -0.86 -2.17 -7.16
C LEU A 61 -0.45 -3.38 -6.32
N TYR A 62 0.47 -3.17 -5.39
CA TYR A 62 0.84 -4.16 -4.39
C TYR A 62 0.17 -3.85 -3.06
N ILE A 63 -0.63 -4.78 -2.53
CA ILE A 63 -1.33 -4.62 -1.26
C ILE A 63 -0.69 -5.51 -0.21
N ALA A 64 -0.08 -4.90 0.80
CA ALA A 64 0.43 -5.58 1.98
C ALA A 64 -0.55 -5.47 3.16
N ARG A 65 -0.25 -6.17 4.25
CA ARG A 65 -1.07 -6.19 5.45
C ARG A 65 -0.94 -4.91 6.26
N GLU A 66 0.27 -4.67 6.77
CA GLU A 66 0.57 -3.57 7.68
C GLU A 66 2.08 -3.32 7.75
N ALA A 67 2.48 -2.09 8.03
CA ALA A 67 3.85 -1.77 8.34
C ALA A 67 4.21 -2.19 9.77
N ASN A 68 5.44 -2.67 10.00
CA ASN A 68 5.92 -2.89 11.37
C ASN A 68 6.17 -1.54 12.04
N ALA A 69 5.38 -1.24 13.05
CA ALA A 69 5.40 0.01 13.82
C ALA A 69 5.78 -0.21 15.29
N THR A 70 6.34 -1.38 15.64
CA THR A 70 6.68 -1.72 17.02
C THR A 70 7.57 -0.66 17.66
N GLY A 71 7.08 -0.05 18.75
CA GLY A 71 7.79 0.98 19.49
C GLY A 71 7.94 2.31 18.76
N GLN A 72 7.26 2.51 17.64
CA GLN A 72 7.33 3.73 16.84
C GLN A 72 5.94 4.24 16.53
N ARG A 73 5.80 5.56 16.46
CA ARG A 73 4.63 6.19 15.88
C ARG A 73 4.87 6.40 14.38
N LEU A 74 4.07 5.75 13.55
CA LEU A 74 4.06 6.02 12.12
C LEU A 74 3.33 7.35 11.88
N VAL A 75 4.06 8.36 11.48
CA VAL A 75 3.52 9.68 11.11
C VAL A 75 3.85 10.04 9.68
N ASP A 76 4.62 9.17 9.02
CA ASP A 76 5.28 9.45 7.77
C ASP A 76 4.69 8.67 6.60
N ASP A 77 5.08 9.12 5.43
CA ASP A 77 4.82 8.51 4.15
C ASP A 77 5.50 7.12 4.08
N GLY A 78 4.70 6.06 4.12
CA GLY A 78 5.19 4.68 3.98
C GLY A 78 5.92 4.43 2.65
N ARG A 79 5.68 5.29 1.66
CA ARG A 79 6.39 5.32 0.37
C ARG A 79 7.86 5.71 0.53
N PHE A 80 8.23 6.37 1.64
CA PHE A 80 9.61 6.73 1.94
C PHE A 80 10.54 5.52 1.84
N TYR A 81 10.12 4.37 2.35
CA TYR A 81 10.92 3.15 2.29
C TYR A 81 11.12 2.60 0.86
N LEU A 82 10.23 2.94 -0.06
CA LEU A 82 10.38 2.61 -1.48
C LEU A 82 11.16 3.70 -2.21
N LYS A 83 11.00 4.97 -1.83
CA LYS A 83 11.74 6.09 -2.39
C LYS A 83 13.20 6.07 -1.93
N ASP A 84 13.43 5.74 -0.66
CA ASP A 84 14.78 5.60 -0.11
C ASP A 84 15.42 4.31 -0.61
N GLU A 85 16.57 4.48 -1.23
CA GLU A 85 17.31 3.43 -1.88
C GLU A 85 17.83 2.37 -0.92
N GLU A 86 18.45 2.81 0.15
CA GLU A 86 19.04 1.92 1.15
C GLU A 86 17.97 1.10 1.87
N SER A 87 16.85 1.75 2.22
CA SER A 87 15.71 1.09 2.86
C SER A 87 15.05 0.07 1.95
N SER A 88 14.85 0.38 0.67
CA SER A 88 14.22 -0.54 -0.28
C SER A 88 15.07 -1.79 -0.53
N ARG A 89 16.40 -1.66 -0.52
CA ARG A 89 17.34 -2.79 -0.66
C ARG A 89 17.37 -3.70 0.58
N LYS A 90 17.19 -3.14 1.78
CA LYS A 90 17.24 -3.92 3.04
C LYS A 90 15.95 -4.67 3.35
N LYS A 91 14.82 -4.22 2.84
CA LYS A 91 13.49 -4.81 3.14
C LYS A 91 13.15 -5.93 2.17
N LYS A 92 13.11 -7.18 2.65
CA LYS A 92 12.79 -8.37 1.83
C LYS A 92 11.48 -8.25 1.04
N ILE A 93 10.47 -7.57 1.59
CA ILE A 93 9.20 -7.35 0.90
C ILE A 93 9.40 -6.53 -0.37
N PHE A 94 10.16 -5.44 -0.31
CA PHE A 94 10.40 -4.59 -1.47
C PHE A 94 11.30 -5.24 -2.52
N GLN A 95 12.30 -6.02 -2.09
CA GLN A 95 13.10 -6.83 -3.02
C GLN A 95 12.21 -7.80 -3.81
N ARG A 96 11.25 -8.46 -3.14
CA ARG A 96 10.30 -9.38 -3.80
C ARG A 96 9.36 -8.65 -4.75
N ILE A 97 8.79 -7.52 -4.33
CA ILE A 97 7.91 -6.70 -5.16
C ILE A 97 8.64 -6.31 -6.45
N ILE A 98 9.86 -5.82 -6.33
CA ILE A 98 10.65 -5.41 -7.49
C ILE A 98 11.04 -6.59 -8.39
N ALA A 99 11.37 -7.73 -7.81
CA ALA A 99 11.62 -8.95 -8.60
C ALA A 99 10.37 -9.39 -9.38
N ILE A 100 9.20 -9.36 -8.74
CA ILE A 100 7.91 -9.66 -9.40
C ILE A 100 7.64 -8.67 -10.52
N GLN A 101 7.81 -7.37 -10.26
CA GLN A 101 7.58 -6.33 -11.25
C GLN A 101 8.52 -6.47 -12.46
N ASN A 102 9.78 -6.84 -12.23
CA ASN A 102 10.75 -7.17 -13.29
C ASN A 102 10.26 -8.33 -14.16
N ILE A 103 9.77 -9.40 -13.53
CA ILE A 103 9.26 -10.58 -14.27
C ILE A 103 8.04 -10.19 -15.12
N ILE A 104 7.11 -9.42 -14.55
CA ILE A 104 5.93 -8.93 -15.27
C ILE A 104 6.37 -8.08 -16.47
N LYS A 105 7.28 -7.13 -16.25
CA LYS A 105 7.82 -6.28 -17.32
C LYS A 105 8.49 -7.10 -18.41
N ALA A 106 9.37 -8.00 -18.04
CA ALA A 106 10.09 -8.85 -18.98
C ALA A 106 9.14 -9.71 -19.86
N ARG A 107 8.05 -10.20 -19.26
CA ARG A 107 7.01 -10.95 -20.00
C ARG A 107 6.24 -10.06 -20.96
N LEU A 108 5.87 -8.86 -20.58
CA LEU A 108 5.10 -7.93 -21.39
C LEU A 108 5.94 -7.34 -22.54
N ASP A 109 7.21 -7.07 -22.29
CA ASP A 109 8.13 -6.50 -23.29
C ASP A 109 8.76 -7.58 -24.18
N GLY A 110 8.55 -8.86 -23.90
CA GLY A 110 9.17 -9.98 -24.63
C GLY A 110 10.69 -10.13 -24.37
N ASN A 111 11.25 -9.34 -23.47
CA ASN A 111 12.68 -9.29 -23.17
C ASN A 111 12.95 -9.76 -21.74
N ILE A 112 13.29 -11.04 -21.58
CA ILE A 112 13.73 -11.56 -20.28
C ILE A 112 15.23 -11.24 -20.15
N LYS A 113 15.54 -10.26 -19.29
CA LYS A 113 16.92 -10.02 -18.87
C LYS A 113 17.30 -11.06 -17.81
N ASN A 114 18.47 -11.69 -17.97
CA ASN A 114 18.98 -12.63 -16.97
C ASN A 114 19.49 -11.93 -15.70
N GLU A 115 19.88 -10.65 -15.83
CA GLU A 115 20.37 -9.83 -14.72
C GLU A 115 19.77 -8.43 -14.81
N TYR A 116 19.41 -7.87 -13.65
CA TYR A 116 18.91 -6.51 -13.52
C TYR A 116 19.96 -5.64 -12.84
N THR A 117 20.25 -4.51 -13.47
CA THR A 117 21.17 -3.52 -12.91
C THR A 117 20.49 -2.73 -11.80
N TYR A 118 21.29 -2.01 -11.04
CA TYR A 118 20.82 -1.08 -10.03
C TYR A 118 19.95 0.05 -10.61
N SER A 119 20.26 0.52 -11.81
CA SER A 119 19.43 1.52 -12.53
C SER A 119 18.05 0.96 -12.85
N ASP A 120 17.97 -0.31 -13.31
CA ASP A 120 16.68 -0.99 -13.57
C ASP A 120 15.82 -1.05 -12.29
N PHE A 121 16.43 -1.33 -11.13
CA PHE A 121 15.73 -1.36 -9.84
C PHE A 121 15.11 0.00 -9.49
N ASN A 122 15.85 1.09 -9.64
CA ASN A 122 15.38 2.44 -9.34
C ASN A 122 14.26 2.91 -10.25
N GLU A 123 14.33 2.57 -11.52
CA GLU A 123 13.26 2.92 -12.46
C GLU A 123 11.99 2.11 -12.22
N ILE A 124 12.13 0.82 -11.94
CA ILE A 124 10.98 -0.08 -11.73
C ILE A 124 10.21 0.28 -10.46
N LYS A 125 10.89 0.61 -9.37
CA LYS A 125 10.20 0.96 -8.12
C LYS A 125 9.34 2.21 -8.23
N LYS A 126 9.66 3.14 -9.13
CA LYS A 126 8.85 4.34 -9.37
C LYS A 126 7.54 4.04 -10.09
N GLN A 127 7.44 2.89 -10.75
CA GLN A 127 6.31 2.51 -11.61
C GLN A 127 5.22 1.73 -10.89
N ILE A 128 5.36 1.52 -9.58
CA ILE A 128 4.40 0.78 -8.77
C ILE A 128 3.60 1.70 -7.87
N ALA A 129 2.41 1.23 -7.48
CA ALA A 129 1.73 1.69 -6.28
C ALA A 129 1.84 0.60 -5.21
N PHE A 130 1.91 1.03 -3.97
CA PHE A 130 2.00 0.16 -2.81
C PHE A 130 1.09 0.67 -1.71
N MET A 131 0.28 -0.22 -1.13
CA MET A 131 -0.55 0.14 0.02
C MET A 131 -0.52 -0.93 1.10
N ASN A 132 -0.74 -0.50 2.34
CA ASN A 132 -1.05 -1.36 3.47
C ASN A 132 -2.54 -1.29 3.78
N ILE A 133 -3.18 -2.44 4.07
CA ILE A 133 -4.57 -2.46 4.53
C ILE A 133 -4.69 -1.68 5.84
N ASN A 134 -3.89 -2.04 6.84
CA ASN A 134 -3.89 -1.38 8.14
C ASN A 134 -2.92 -0.19 8.15
N LYS A 135 -3.45 1.02 8.05
CA LYS A 135 -2.67 2.27 8.06
C LYS A 135 -2.05 2.58 9.42
N ARG A 136 -2.60 2.03 10.49
CA ARG A 136 -2.07 2.20 11.85
C ARG A 136 -0.75 1.46 12.03
N GLY A 137 -0.54 0.41 11.23
CA GLY A 137 0.59 -0.48 11.36
C GLY A 137 0.35 -1.59 12.38
N GLY A 138 1.30 -2.48 12.49
CA GLY A 138 1.27 -3.65 13.35
C GLY A 138 2.61 -3.91 14.04
N SER A 139 2.75 -5.10 14.58
CA SER A 139 3.98 -5.57 15.21
C SER A 139 4.82 -6.42 14.24
N SER A 140 5.89 -7.05 14.75
CA SER A 140 6.74 -7.96 13.98
C SER A 140 6.00 -9.19 13.42
N SER A 141 4.85 -9.54 14.03
CA SER A 141 3.94 -10.58 13.57
C SER A 141 2.53 -10.01 13.43
N THR A 142 1.83 -10.35 12.35
CA THR A 142 0.46 -9.88 12.11
C THR A 142 -0.52 -10.54 13.06
N ASP A 143 -1.33 -9.75 13.76
CA ASP A 143 -2.55 -10.19 14.41
C ASP A 143 -3.70 -10.15 13.39
N PHE A 144 -4.02 -11.31 12.80
CA PHE A 144 -5.05 -11.40 11.77
C PHE A 144 -6.44 -11.01 12.28
N LYS A 145 -6.75 -11.24 13.56
CA LYS A 145 -8.04 -10.83 14.11
C LYS A 145 -8.19 -9.31 14.14
N GLN A 146 -7.14 -8.61 14.51
CA GLN A 146 -7.11 -7.13 14.45
C GLN A 146 -7.09 -6.62 13.02
N LEU A 147 -6.31 -7.24 12.14
CA LEU A 147 -6.24 -6.85 10.74
C LEU A 147 -7.59 -6.99 10.05
N ASN A 148 -8.31 -8.11 10.26
CA ASN A 148 -9.64 -8.33 9.70
C ASN A 148 -10.65 -7.28 10.20
N LYS A 149 -10.66 -7.01 11.51
CA LYS A 149 -11.51 -5.95 12.08
C LYS A 149 -11.20 -4.57 11.49
N TYR A 150 -9.93 -4.27 11.26
CA TYR A 150 -9.53 -3.02 10.64
C TYR A 150 -10.00 -2.95 9.19
N ALA A 151 -9.79 -4.02 8.41
CA ALA A 151 -10.22 -4.11 7.02
C ALA A 151 -11.73 -3.90 6.89
N GLU A 152 -12.53 -4.61 7.71
CA GLU A 152 -13.99 -4.49 7.73
C GLU A 152 -14.46 -3.07 8.11
N LYS A 153 -13.87 -2.51 9.17
CA LYS A 153 -14.24 -1.17 9.66
C LYS A 153 -13.94 -0.07 8.66
N TYR A 154 -12.81 -0.16 7.96
CA TYR A 154 -12.34 0.86 7.03
C TYR A 154 -12.48 0.44 5.57
N LYS A 155 -13.34 -0.55 5.26
CA LYS A 155 -13.50 -1.09 3.92
C LYS A 155 -13.79 -0.03 2.86
N GLU A 156 -14.62 0.95 3.15
CA GLU A 156 -14.97 2.00 2.20
C GLU A 156 -13.77 2.93 1.89
N PHE A 157 -12.91 3.20 2.88
CA PHE A 157 -11.67 3.93 2.68
C PHE A 157 -10.67 3.13 1.85
N ILE A 158 -10.55 1.82 2.11
CA ILE A 158 -9.67 0.91 1.35
C ILE A 158 -10.15 0.81 -0.10
N LYS A 159 -11.44 0.65 -0.34
CA LYS A 159 -12.03 0.67 -1.68
C LYS A 159 -11.72 1.97 -2.39
N ARG A 160 -11.96 3.11 -1.72
CA ARG A 160 -11.73 4.42 -2.31
C ARG A 160 -10.26 4.66 -2.66
N GLU A 161 -9.34 4.20 -1.82
CA GLU A 161 -7.91 4.25 -2.13
C GLU A 161 -7.58 3.45 -3.39
N ILE A 162 -8.09 2.23 -3.52
CA ILE A 162 -7.89 1.40 -4.72
C ILE A 162 -8.48 2.06 -5.96
N GLU A 163 -9.67 2.68 -5.85
CA GLU A 163 -10.32 3.41 -6.95
C GLU A 163 -9.51 4.62 -7.41
N ILE A 164 -8.99 5.43 -6.46
CA ILE A 164 -8.14 6.58 -6.78
C ILE A 164 -6.84 6.12 -7.45
N ILE A 165 -6.24 5.05 -6.96
CA ILE A 165 -5.04 4.45 -7.56
C ILE A 165 -5.36 3.90 -8.95
N ASN A 166 -6.56 3.37 -9.17
CA ASN A 166 -7.04 2.83 -10.44
C ASN A 166 -6.04 1.88 -11.11
N PRO A 167 -5.70 0.74 -10.46
CA PRO A 167 -4.76 -0.23 -11.01
C PRO A 167 -5.42 -1.13 -12.06
N ASP A 168 -4.63 -1.66 -13.02
CA ASP A 168 -5.06 -2.73 -13.91
C ASP A 168 -4.92 -4.11 -13.27
N TYR A 169 -3.96 -4.25 -12.35
CA TYR A 169 -3.70 -5.48 -11.59
C TYR A 169 -3.44 -5.19 -10.11
N ILE A 170 -3.95 -6.08 -9.27
CA ILE A 170 -3.70 -6.06 -7.82
C ILE A 170 -2.93 -7.32 -7.45
N ILE A 171 -1.81 -7.15 -6.75
CA ILE A 171 -1.02 -8.26 -6.20
C ILE A 171 -1.07 -8.19 -4.68
N CYS A 172 -1.76 -9.15 -4.06
CA CYS A 172 -1.90 -9.24 -2.62
C CYS A 172 -0.65 -9.88 -1.99
N CYS A 173 0.10 -9.09 -1.22
CA CYS A 173 1.30 -9.52 -0.49
C CYS A 173 0.94 -10.10 0.88
N GLY A 174 0.23 -11.23 0.88
CA GLY A 174 -0.28 -11.87 2.09
C GLY A 174 -1.55 -11.24 2.66
N SER A 175 -2.29 -10.48 1.85
CA SER A 175 -3.48 -9.70 2.22
C SER A 175 -4.74 -10.13 1.45
N TYR A 176 -4.66 -11.25 0.71
CA TYR A 176 -5.73 -11.68 -0.20
C TYR A 176 -7.09 -11.82 0.50
N TRP A 177 -7.14 -12.59 1.60
CA TRP A 177 -8.38 -12.84 2.33
C TRP A 177 -9.00 -11.55 2.90
N GLN A 178 -8.18 -10.62 3.39
CA GLN A 178 -8.66 -9.33 3.88
C GLN A 178 -9.35 -8.52 2.77
N ILE A 179 -8.82 -8.58 1.55
CA ILE A 179 -9.40 -7.86 0.41
C ILE A 179 -10.69 -8.54 -0.05
N ILE A 180 -10.68 -9.86 -0.20
CA ILE A 180 -11.82 -10.60 -0.77
C ILE A 180 -12.97 -10.69 0.24
N ASP A 181 -12.70 -11.10 1.49
CA ASP A 181 -13.76 -11.41 2.46
C ASP A 181 -14.23 -10.17 3.24
N HIS A 182 -13.33 -9.22 3.54
CA HIS A 182 -13.64 -8.11 4.44
C HIS A 182 -13.76 -6.75 3.74
N VAL A 183 -13.21 -6.60 2.55
CA VAL A 183 -13.31 -5.33 1.79
C VAL A 183 -14.38 -5.44 0.71
N TYR A 184 -14.40 -6.50 -0.08
CA TYR A 184 -15.32 -6.64 -1.21
C TYR A 184 -16.50 -7.59 -0.96
N ASP A 185 -16.49 -8.36 0.12
CA ASP A 185 -17.57 -9.30 0.50
C ASP A 185 -17.90 -10.29 -0.66
N TYR A 186 -16.89 -10.91 -1.26
CA TYR A 186 -17.09 -11.84 -2.40
C TYR A 186 -17.48 -13.26 -1.99
N PHE A 187 -17.42 -13.62 -0.69
CA PHE A 187 -17.79 -14.92 -0.17
C PHE A 187 -18.66 -14.83 1.08
#